data_2f6dbbf2c947cb713678a65b44ac21c9
#
_entry.id   2f6dbbf2c947cb713678a65b44ac21c9
#
_cell.length_a   1.000
_cell.length_b   1.000
_cell.length_c   1.000
_cell.angle_alpha   90.00
_cell.angle_beta   90.00
_cell.angle_gamma   90.00
#
_symmetry.space_group_name_H-M   'P 1'
#
loop_
_entity.id
_entity.type
_entity.pdbx_description
1 polymer ?
#
loop_
_entity_poly.entity_id
_entity_poly.type
_entity_poly.pdbx_seq_one_letter_code
_entity_poly.pdbx_strand_id
1 'polypeptide(L)'
;MTNSLYFCDSNIWLYRLLIDPECNEAEEIRKHNLAAALTSKKNILITRQIINKVCSVLSKKAKISEIKIRQIIQEFYDGCVVIQLDRNIILRASELRNHYSFSFWDSLIVASALAADASILYSEDMQDGLIISNQLTLINPFRSS
;
A
#
# COMPACT_ATOMS: atom_id res chain seq x y z
N MET A 1 -14.23 18.18 -11.65
CA MET A 1 -14.25 17.14 -10.63
C MET A 1 -12.96 16.33 -10.69
N THR A 2 -12.19 16.37 -9.63
CA THR A 2 -10.96 15.62 -9.55
C THR A 2 -11.23 14.22 -9.02
N ASN A 3 -10.77 13.21 -9.71
CA ASN A 3 -10.80 11.84 -9.18
C ASN A 3 -9.74 11.73 -8.09
N SER A 4 -10.16 11.32 -6.91
CA SER A 4 -9.22 11.05 -5.82
C SER A 4 -8.38 9.83 -6.16
N LEU A 5 -7.07 9.95 -5.95
CA LEU A 5 -6.13 8.85 -6.13
C LEU A 5 -5.74 8.31 -4.76
N TYR A 6 -5.74 7.00 -4.65
CA TYR A 6 -5.45 6.29 -3.39
C TYR A 6 -4.21 5.44 -3.56
N PHE A 7 -3.44 5.37 -2.49
CA PHE A 7 -2.26 4.53 -2.43
C PHE A 7 -2.47 3.52 -1.30
N CYS A 8 -2.24 2.25 -1.55
CA CYS A 8 -2.32 1.21 -0.51
C CYS A 8 -0.94 0.64 -0.24
N ASP A 9 -0.53 0.67 1.02
CA ASP A 9 0.72 0.07 1.48
C ASP A 9 0.65 -1.45 1.41
N SER A 10 1.81 -2.11 1.52
CA SER A 10 1.94 -3.56 1.40
C SER A 10 1.05 -4.32 2.38
N ASN A 11 0.88 -3.82 3.62
CA ASN A 11 0.04 -4.50 4.61
C ASN A 11 -1.41 -4.62 4.15
N ILE A 12 -1.96 -3.61 3.46
CA ILE A 12 -3.32 -3.66 2.93
C ILE A 12 -3.45 -4.80 1.91
N TRP A 13 -2.50 -4.88 0.98
CA TRP A 13 -2.50 -5.94 -0.03
C TRP A 13 -2.35 -7.32 0.59
N LEU A 14 -1.51 -7.43 1.63
CA LEU A 14 -1.29 -8.71 2.31
C LEU A 14 -2.54 -9.18 3.07
N TYR A 15 -3.29 -8.29 3.70
CA TYR A 15 -4.56 -8.68 4.32
C TYR A 15 -5.55 -9.21 3.29
N ARG A 16 -5.56 -8.64 2.09
CA ARG A 16 -6.41 -9.15 1.01
C ARG A 16 -5.97 -10.55 0.55
N LEU A 17 -4.67 -10.77 0.41
CA LEU A 17 -4.12 -11.95 -0.28
C LEU A 17 -3.80 -13.12 0.65
N LEU A 18 -3.61 -12.88 1.95
CA LEU A 18 -3.13 -13.89 2.90
C LEU A 18 -4.21 -14.49 3.80
N ILE A 19 -5.49 -14.23 3.56
CA ILE A 19 -6.51 -14.82 4.43
C ILE A 19 -6.53 -16.34 4.28
N ASP A 20 -6.54 -17.03 5.43
CA ASP A 20 -6.79 -18.44 5.48
C ASP A 20 -8.29 -18.67 5.30
N PRO A 21 -8.74 -19.45 4.30
CA PRO A 21 -10.16 -19.71 4.11
C PRO A 21 -10.84 -20.36 5.32
N GLU A 22 -10.06 -21.06 6.16
CA GLU A 22 -10.55 -21.69 7.38
C GLU A 22 -10.43 -20.79 8.61
N CYS A 23 -9.93 -19.56 8.45
CA CYS A 23 -9.80 -18.61 9.54
C CYS A 23 -11.18 -18.23 10.07
N ASN A 24 -11.36 -18.35 11.38
CA ASN A 24 -12.61 -17.97 12.06
C ASN A 24 -12.42 -16.81 13.03
N GLU A 25 -11.26 -16.15 12.99
CA GLU A 25 -11.01 -14.97 13.82
C GLU A 25 -11.69 -13.76 13.22
N ALA A 26 -12.61 -13.16 13.99
CA ALA A 26 -13.42 -12.04 13.52
C ALA A 26 -12.57 -10.85 13.06
N GLU A 27 -11.48 -10.55 13.78
CA GLU A 27 -10.61 -9.42 13.45
C GLU A 27 -9.87 -9.62 12.13
N GLU A 28 -9.37 -10.83 11.88
CA GLU A 28 -8.69 -11.15 10.62
C GLU A 28 -9.66 -11.07 9.44
N ILE A 29 -10.87 -11.56 9.61
CA ILE A 29 -11.92 -11.50 8.58
C ILE A 29 -12.30 -10.04 8.32
N ARG A 30 -12.44 -9.23 9.36
CA ARG A 30 -12.76 -7.81 9.25
C ARG A 30 -11.71 -7.07 8.42
N LYS A 31 -10.43 -7.28 8.75
CA LYS A 31 -9.31 -6.64 8.03
C LYS A 31 -9.24 -7.11 6.58
N HIS A 32 -9.43 -8.40 6.34
CA HIS A 32 -9.47 -8.94 4.98
C HIS A 32 -10.59 -8.26 4.16
N ASN A 33 -11.78 -8.16 4.71
CA ASN A 33 -12.93 -7.58 4.01
C ASN A 33 -12.71 -6.10 3.71
N LEU A 34 -12.15 -5.35 4.66
CA LEU A 34 -11.81 -3.94 4.45
C LEU A 34 -10.74 -3.78 3.37
N ALA A 35 -9.69 -4.60 3.44
CA ALA A 35 -8.61 -4.57 2.45
C ALA A 35 -9.12 -4.91 1.06
N ALA A 36 -9.99 -5.92 0.94
CA ALA A 36 -10.58 -6.30 -0.33
C ALA A 36 -11.44 -5.15 -0.91
N ALA A 37 -12.21 -4.48 -0.08
CA ALA A 37 -13.02 -3.34 -0.51
C ALA A 37 -12.16 -2.17 -1.00
N LEU A 38 -11.09 -1.83 -0.26
CA LEU A 38 -10.19 -0.73 -0.63
C LEU A 38 -9.44 -1.03 -1.91
N THR A 39 -8.93 -2.25 -2.07
CA THR A 39 -8.13 -2.64 -3.22
C THR A 39 -8.96 -2.99 -4.46
N SER A 40 -10.28 -2.93 -4.36
CA SER A 40 -11.18 -3.11 -5.51
C SER A 40 -11.49 -1.81 -6.23
N LYS A 41 -11.05 -0.68 -5.69
CA LYS A 41 -11.27 0.63 -6.33
C LYS A 41 -10.40 0.77 -7.58
N LYS A 42 -10.84 1.60 -8.52
CA LYS A 42 -10.06 1.89 -9.73
C LYS A 42 -8.96 2.89 -9.41
N ASN A 43 -7.90 2.84 -10.20
CA ASN A 43 -6.79 3.80 -10.15
C ASN A 43 -6.02 3.79 -8.82
N ILE A 44 -5.89 2.60 -8.21
CA ILE A 44 -5.05 2.45 -7.03
C ILE A 44 -3.59 2.54 -7.45
N LEU A 45 -2.85 3.35 -6.69
CA LEU A 45 -1.43 3.55 -6.93
C LEU A 45 -0.62 2.51 -6.16
N ILE A 46 0.43 2.03 -6.77
CA ILE A 46 1.35 1.05 -6.17
C ILE A 46 2.76 1.31 -6.71
N THR A 47 3.79 0.91 -5.97
CA THR A 47 5.17 0.95 -6.46
C THR A 47 5.68 -0.47 -6.68
N ARG A 48 6.76 -0.59 -7.47
CA ARG A 48 7.45 -1.89 -7.63
C ARG A 48 7.99 -2.40 -6.30
N GLN A 49 8.41 -1.49 -5.41
CA GLN A 49 8.85 -1.85 -4.06
C GLN A 49 7.75 -2.62 -3.31
N ILE A 50 6.52 -2.11 -3.36
CA ILE A 50 5.38 -2.77 -2.71
C ILE A 50 5.08 -4.12 -3.37
N ILE A 51 5.08 -4.17 -4.71
CA ILE A 51 4.87 -5.42 -5.43
C ILE A 51 5.89 -6.47 -5.00
N ASN A 52 7.17 -6.10 -4.96
CA ASN A 52 8.24 -7.02 -4.56
C ASN A 52 8.09 -7.47 -3.12
N LYS A 53 7.75 -6.56 -2.21
CA LYS A 53 7.54 -6.91 -0.80
C LYS A 53 6.37 -7.88 -0.63
N VAL A 54 5.25 -7.60 -1.28
CA VAL A 54 4.08 -8.48 -1.23
C VAL A 54 4.43 -9.87 -1.77
N CYS A 55 5.06 -9.94 -2.94
CA CYS A 55 5.45 -11.21 -3.54
C CYS A 55 6.44 -11.99 -2.68
N SER A 56 7.40 -11.29 -2.05
CA SER A 56 8.36 -11.92 -1.16
C SER A 56 7.67 -12.57 0.05
N VAL A 57 6.71 -11.87 0.66
CA VAL A 57 5.96 -12.41 1.79
C VAL A 57 5.10 -13.61 1.36
N LEU A 58 4.42 -13.50 0.23
CA LEU A 58 3.60 -14.60 -0.30
C LEU A 58 4.43 -15.85 -0.57
N SER A 59 5.62 -15.66 -1.16
CA SER A 59 6.51 -16.78 -1.46
C SER A 59 7.04 -17.44 -0.19
N LYS A 60 7.50 -16.65 0.77
CA LYS A 60 8.20 -17.16 1.95
C LYS A 60 7.26 -17.64 3.04
N LYS A 61 6.21 -16.89 3.35
CA LYS A 61 5.32 -17.19 4.47
C LYS A 61 4.14 -18.07 4.07
N ALA A 62 3.54 -17.80 2.92
CA ALA A 62 2.38 -18.54 2.45
C ALA A 62 2.74 -19.66 1.47
N LYS A 63 4.01 -19.73 1.07
CA LYS A 63 4.53 -20.75 0.13
C LYS A 63 3.75 -20.81 -1.17
N ILE A 64 3.32 -19.66 -1.64
CA ILE A 64 2.60 -19.53 -2.91
C ILE A 64 3.57 -19.87 -4.05
N SER A 65 3.10 -20.66 -5.02
CA SER A 65 3.92 -21.08 -6.16
C SER A 65 4.29 -19.90 -7.07
N GLU A 66 5.42 -20.00 -7.76
CA GLU A 66 5.85 -18.94 -8.70
C GLU A 66 4.85 -18.73 -9.84
N ILE A 67 4.13 -19.77 -10.25
CA ILE A 67 3.08 -19.63 -11.26
C ILE A 67 1.99 -18.67 -10.75
N LYS A 68 1.55 -18.86 -9.50
CA LYS A 68 0.54 -18.00 -8.89
C LYS A 68 1.08 -16.60 -8.64
N ILE A 69 2.34 -16.47 -8.22
CA ILE A 69 2.98 -15.17 -8.00
C ILE A 69 3.02 -14.38 -9.32
N ARG A 70 3.36 -15.01 -10.43
CA ARG A 70 3.35 -14.34 -11.74
C ARG A 70 1.96 -13.82 -12.10
N GLN A 71 0.92 -14.58 -11.79
CA GLN A 71 -0.47 -14.14 -12.01
C GLN A 71 -0.78 -12.89 -11.17
N ILE A 72 -0.36 -12.89 -9.91
CA ILE A 72 -0.57 -11.75 -9.00
C ILE A 72 0.17 -10.51 -9.51
N ILE A 73 1.42 -10.67 -9.96
CA ILE A 73 2.19 -9.56 -10.56
C ILE A 73 1.44 -9.00 -11.77
N GLN A 74 0.96 -9.87 -12.65
CA GLN A 74 0.20 -9.47 -13.82
C GLN A 74 -1.04 -8.66 -13.43
N GLU A 75 -1.76 -9.11 -12.42
CA GLU A 75 -2.94 -8.42 -11.92
C GLU A 75 -2.61 -7.04 -11.35
N PHE A 76 -1.46 -6.89 -10.66
CA PHE A 76 -1.01 -5.58 -10.18
C PHE A 76 -0.80 -4.61 -11.35
N TYR A 77 -0.10 -5.04 -12.37
CA TYR A 77 0.18 -4.18 -13.53
C TYR A 77 -1.07 -3.89 -14.37
N ASP A 78 -2.00 -4.83 -14.43
CA ASP A 78 -3.24 -4.63 -15.19
C ASP A 78 -4.24 -3.76 -14.45
N GLY A 79 -4.27 -3.83 -13.12
CA GLY A 79 -5.31 -3.18 -12.31
C GLY A 79 -4.87 -1.93 -11.55
N CYS A 80 -3.58 -1.68 -11.44
CA CYS A 80 -3.04 -0.57 -10.66
C CYS A 80 -2.20 0.36 -11.52
N VAL A 81 -2.04 1.59 -11.06
CA VAL A 81 -1.08 2.54 -11.64
C VAL A 81 0.24 2.35 -10.93
N VAL A 82 1.24 1.81 -11.61
CA VAL A 82 2.54 1.49 -11.03
C VAL A 82 3.46 2.70 -11.13
N ILE A 83 3.89 3.21 -9.97
CA ILE A 83 4.76 4.38 -9.86
C ILE A 83 6.22 3.91 -9.84
N GLN A 84 7.06 4.54 -10.66
CA GLN A 84 8.49 4.29 -10.65
C GLN A 84 9.19 5.28 -9.73
N LEU A 85 10.12 4.79 -8.91
CA LEU A 85 10.94 5.63 -8.04
C LEU A 85 12.00 6.32 -8.89
N ASP A 86 11.87 7.62 -9.07
CA ASP A 86 12.85 8.42 -9.78
C ASP A 86 13.71 9.21 -8.78
N ARG A 87 14.66 9.97 -9.33
CA ARG A 87 15.57 10.79 -8.54
C ARG A 87 14.81 11.77 -7.63
N ASN A 88 13.76 12.42 -8.16
CA ASN A 88 13.01 13.43 -7.41
C ASN A 88 12.26 12.81 -6.23
N ILE A 89 11.70 11.63 -6.41
CA ILE A 89 11.02 10.89 -5.35
C ILE A 89 12.00 10.52 -4.24
N ILE A 90 13.18 10.02 -4.61
CA ILE A 90 14.22 9.62 -3.65
C ILE A 90 14.71 10.82 -2.83
N LEU A 91 14.93 11.95 -3.48
CA LEU A 91 15.31 13.19 -2.80
C LEU A 91 14.21 13.69 -1.88
N ARG A 92 12.96 13.65 -2.32
CA ARG A 92 11.81 14.05 -1.50
C ARG A 92 11.68 13.16 -0.26
N ALA A 93 11.91 11.86 -0.41
CA ALA A 93 11.89 10.94 0.71
C ALA A 93 12.91 11.32 1.79
N SER A 94 14.10 11.75 1.37
CA SER A 94 15.13 12.24 2.29
C SER A 94 14.66 13.48 3.06
N GLU A 95 14.03 14.42 2.36
CA GLU A 95 13.46 15.61 3.03
C GLU A 95 12.39 15.22 4.04
N LEU A 96 11.52 14.26 3.70
CA LEU A 96 10.48 13.79 4.58
C LEU A 96 11.05 13.14 5.86
N ARG A 97 12.12 12.37 5.72
CA ARG A 97 12.78 11.78 6.90
C ARG A 97 13.39 12.83 7.83
N ASN A 98 13.77 13.97 7.27
CA ASN A 98 14.30 15.09 8.07
C ASN A 98 13.21 15.81 8.87
N HIS A 99 11.96 15.77 8.42
CA HIS A 99 10.85 16.46 9.07
C HIS A 99 9.91 15.54 9.86
N TYR A 100 9.83 14.28 9.49
CA TYR A 100 8.89 13.31 10.08
C TYR A 100 9.63 12.06 10.53
N SER A 101 9.02 11.32 11.45
CA SER A 101 9.61 10.08 11.98
C SER A 101 9.23 8.87 11.13
N PHE A 102 9.48 8.93 9.82
CA PHE A 102 9.27 7.79 8.93
C PHE A 102 10.48 6.87 8.93
N SER A 103 10.23 5.56 8.77
CA SER A 103 11.29 4.64 8.41
C SER A 103 11.82 4.98 7.01
N PHE A 104 12.99 4.46 6.66
CA PHE A 104 13.58 4.68 5.35
C PHE A 104 12.59 4.29 4.23
N TRP A 105 12.03 3.07 4.33
CA TRP A 105 11.16 2.54 3.30
C TRP A 105 9.79 3.23 3.27
N ASP A 106 9.23 3.57 4.43
CA ASP A 106 7.97 4.31 4.49
C ASP A 106 8.08 5.68 3.87
N SER A 107 9.21 6.37 4.04
CA SER A 107 9.44 7.68 3.43
C SER A 107 9.40 7.61 1.90
N LEU A 108 9.89 6.54 1.30
CA LEU A 108 9.84 6.32 -0.14
C LEU A 108 8.40 6.14 -0.64
N ILE A 109 7.59 5.42 0.13
CA ILE A 109 6.16 5.22 -0.19
C ILE A 109 5.41 6.56 -0.11
N VAL A 110 5.63 7.34 0.95
CA VAL A 110 5.00 8.65 1.12
C VAL A 110 5.42 9.59 -0.01
N ALA A 111 6.71 9.63 -0.34
CA ALA A 111 7.21 10.48 -1.44
C ALA A 111 6.61 10.07 -2.79
N SER A 112 6.44 8.78 -3.02
CA SER A 112 5.81 8.27 -4.25
C SER A 112 4.34 8.69 -4.34
N ALA A 113 3.61 8.60 -3.22
CA ALA A 113 2.22 9.02 -3.15
C ALA A 113 2.07 10.51 -3.44
N LEU A 114 2.95 11.34 -2.86
CA LEU A 114 2.95 12.79 -3.12
C LEU A 114 3.23 13.09 -4.59
N ALA A 115 4.22 12.43 -5.18
CA ALA A 115 4.60 12.64 -6.57
C ALA A 115 3.48 12.28 -7.55
N ALA A 116 2.66 11.32 -7.18
CA ALA A 116 1.53 10.87 -8.00
C ALA A 116 0.23 11.62 -7.70
N ASP A 117 0.29 12.67 -6.89
CA ASP A 117 -0.87 13.49 -6.50
C ASP A 117 -1.97 12.69 -5.78
N ALA A 118 -1.57 11.67 -5.02
CA ALA A 118 -2.51 10.92 -4.21
C ALA A 118 -3.07 11.81 -3.09
N SER A 119 -4.34 11.59 -2.77
CA SER A 119 -4.99 12.29 -1.65
C SER A 119 -4.97 11.47 -0.37
N ILE A 120 -4.91 10.14 -0.48
CA ILE A 120 -4.93 9.23 0.66
C ILE A 120 -3.89 8.13 0.47
N LEU A 121 -3.18 7.83 1.56
CA LEU A 121 -2.31 6.66 1.66
C LEU A 121 -2.84 5.80 2.80
N TYR A 122 -3.35 4.63 2.47
CA TYR A 122 -3.81 3.67 3.47
C TYR A 122 -2.63 2.81 3.95
N SER A 123 -2.40 2.81 5.25
CA SER A 123 -1.37 1.99 5.88
C SER A 123 -1.73 1.70 7.33
N GLU A 124 -1.49 0.47 7.76
CA GLU A 124 -1.69 0.08 9.16
C GLU A 124 -0.56 0.60 10.05
N ASP A 125 0.64 0.77 9.50
CA ASP A 125 1.86 1.01 10.28
C ASP A 125 2.24 2.47 10.41
N MET A 126 1.64 3.36 9.61
CA MET A 126 1.96 4.79 9.64
C MET A 126 1.01 5.54 10.54
N GLN A 127 1.39 6.77 10.91
CA GLN A 127 0.60 7.60 11.83
C GLN A 127 -0.74 7.99 11.22
N ASP A 128 -1.82 7.45 11.77
CA ASP A 128 -3.18 7.71 11.32
C ASP A 128 -3.56 9.18 11.49
N GLY A 129 -4.10 9.77 10.45
CA GLY A 129 -4.57 11.15 10.46
C GLY A 129 -3.52 12.20 10.13
N LEU A 130 -2.27 11.81 9.91
CA LEU A 130 -1.21 12.77 9.55
C LEU A 130 -1.45 13.29 8.14
N ILE A 131 -1.41 14.61 7.98
CA ILE A 131 -1.55 15.29 6.68
C ILE A 131 -0.18 15.85 6.29
N ILE A 132 0.28 15.50 5.10
CA ILE A 132 1.59 15.90 4.59
C ILE A 132 1.39 16.87 3.44
N SER A 133 2.06 18.04 3.53
CA SER A 133 2.06 19.08 2.49
C SER A 133 0.64 19.53 2.10
N ASN A 134 -0.30 19.51 3.04
CA ASN A 134 -1.72 19.85 2.81
C ASN A 134 -2.36 19.08 1.65
N GLN A 135 -1.80 17.93 1.31
CA GLN A 135 -2.21 17.16 0.13
C GLN A 135 -2.57 15.72 0.48
N LEU A 136 -1.66 15.02 1.17
CA LEU A 136 -1.76 13.58 1.42
C LEU A 136 -2.14 13.32 2.86
N THR A 137 -3.23 12.57 3.06
CA THR A 137 -3.65 12.12 4.39
C THR A 137 -3.29 10.65 4.56
N LEU A 138 -2.59 10.33 5.64
CA LEU A 138 -2.30 8.95 6.02
C LEU A 138 -3.48 8.41 6.82
N ILE A 139 -4.00 7.26 6.45
CA ILE A 139 -5.16 6.66 7.11
C ILE A 139 -4.89 5.20 7.42
N ASN A 140 -5.08 4.81 8.68
CA ASN A 140 -5.17 3.40 9.05
C ASN A 140 -6.62 2.96 8.90
N PRO A 141 -6.96 2.20 7.85
CA PRO A 141 -8.36 1.85 7.58
C PRO A 141 -8.92 0.83 8.57
N PHE A 142 -8.07 0.17 9.34
CA PHE A 142 -8.47 -0.87 10.29
C PHE A 142 -8.76 -0.33 11.68
N ARG A 143 -8.40 0.92 11.94
CA ARG A 143 -8.61 1.52 13.25
C ARG A 143 -10.10 1.72 13.52
N SER A 144 -10.53 1.26 14.67
CA SER A 144 -11.90 1.48 15.14
C SER A 144 -12.07 2.92 15.61
N SER A 145 -13.13 3.55 15.18
CA SER A 145 -13.47 4.91 15.64
C SER A 145 -14.15 4.86 17.00
#